data_92dbeee43c87a2ed834e039408e3ed73
#
_entry.id   92dbeee43c87a2ed834e039408e3ed73
#
_cell.length_a   1.000
_cell.length_b   1.000
_cell.length_c   1.000
_cell.angle_alpha   90.00
_cell.angle_beta   90.00
_cell.angle_gamma   90.00
#
_symmetry.space_group_name_H-M   'P 1'
#
loop_
_entity.id
_entity.type
_entity.pdbx_description
1 polymer ?
#
loop_
_entity_poly.entity_id
_entity_poly.type
_entity_poly.pdbx_seq_one_letter_code
_entity_poly.pdbx_strand_id
1 'polypeptide(L)'
;MITSEKVARARGEVVHPTKTPGRTRCVLLAEDDAALRRYIEVLLERAGYKVVSAADGLDAMKALMTVTVDVVVTDAVMPNVSGYELCRFVRSSQHLRHLPIILLSGLDPKNAETEQVNAFLAKPITPESLLACIRKVCV
;
A
#
# COMPACT_ATOMS: atom_id res chain seq x y z
N MET A 1 26.63 -13.78 -0.04
CA MET A 1 26.90 -12.34 -0.07
C MET A 1 26.39 -11.68 1.21
N ILE A 2 27.20 -10.83 1.79
CA ILE A 2 26.80 -10.10 3.00
C ILE A 2 25.90 -8.94 2.61
N THR A 3 24.74 -8.83 3.25
CA THR A 3 23.82 -7.72 3.01
C THR A 3 24.39 -6.43 3.62
N SER A 4 23.92 -5.28 3.15
CA SER A 4 24.29 -3.99 3.74
C SER A 4 23.99 -3.95 5.23
N GLU A 5 22.89 -4.58 5.64
CA GLU A 5 22.51 -4.67 7.05
C GLU A 5 23.56 -5.44 7.87
N LYS A 6 24.02 -6.58 7.37
CA LYS A 6 25.03 -7.37 8.07
C LYS A 6 26.36 -6.62 8.15
N VAL A 7 26.74 -5.92 7.09
CA VAL A 7 27.94 -5.11 7.08
C VAL A 7 27.85 -3.99 8.12
N ALA A 8 26.70 -3.31 8.20
CA ALA A 8 26.49 -2.25 9.16
C ALA A 8 26.58 -2.78 10.59
N ARG A 9 25.98 -3.91 10.88
CA ARG A 9 26.06 -4.55 12.20
C ARG A 9 27.47 -4.96 12.57
N ALA A 10 28.23 -5.49 11.61
CA ALA A 10 29.61 -5.87 11.83
C ALA A 10 30.49 -4.68 12.19
N ARG A 11 30.12 -3.49 11.72
CA ARG A 11 30.82 -2.24 12.04
C ARG A 11 30.27 -1.51 13.26
N GLY A 12 29.24 -2.07 13.90
CA GLY A 12 28.58 -1.45 15.03
C GLY A 12 27.65 -0.32 14.66
N GLU A 13 27.26 -0.22 13.41
CA GLU A 13 26.32 0.78 12.93
C GLU A 13 24.90 0.43 13.32
N VAL A 14 24.06 1.47 13.50
CA VAL A 14 22.63 1.27 13.79
C VAL A 14 21.91 0.92 12.50
N VAL A 15 21.16 -0.18 12.53
CA VAL A 15 20.36 -0.63 11.39
C VAL A 15 18.89 -0.53 11.77
N HIS A 16 18.13 0.20 10.96
CA HIS A 16 16.69 0.32 11.18
C HIS A 16 15.98 -0.98 10.81
N PRO A 17 15.19 -1.57 11.72
CA PRO A 17 14.52 -2.87 11.45
C PRO A 17 13.60 -2.82 10.24
N THR A 18 13.01 -1.65 9.94
CA THR A 18 12.07 -1.47 8.84
C THR A 18 12.76 -1.36 7.48
N LYS A 19 14.08 -1.16 7.48
CA LYS A 19 14.86 -1.02 6.24
C LYS A 19 15.77 -2.21 6.07
N THR A 20 15.19 -3.33 5.65
CA THR A 20 15.96 -4.53 5.35
C THR A 20 16.50 -4.42 3.93
N PRO A 21 17.82 -4.27 3.75
CA PRO A 21 18.40 -4.19 2.40
C PRO A 21 18.08 -5.45 1.60
N GLY A 22 17.71 -5.27 0.35
CA GLY A 22 17.38 -6.37 -0.54
C GLY A 22 15.95 -6.87 -0.43
N ARG A 23 15.19 -6.44 0.59
CA ARG A 23 13.79 -6.82 0.69
C ARG A 23 12.93 -5.87 -0.13
N THR A 24 12.24 -6.43 -1.12
CA THR A 24 11.31 -5.67 -1.94
C THR A 24 9.97 -5.57 -1.22
N ARG A 25 9.48 -4.36 -1.04
CA ARG A 25 8.16 -4.16 -0.44
C ARG A 25 7.08 -4.45 -1.46
N CYS A 26 6.00 -5.04 -0.98
CA CYS A 26 4.86 -5.43 -1.80
C CYS A 26 3.66 -4.52 -1.52
N VAL A 27 3.11 -3.95 -2.58
CA VAL A 27 1.95 -3.07 -2.53
C VAL A 27 0.74 -3.83 -3.07
N LEU A 28 -0.35 -3.86 -2.30
CA LEU A 28 -1.64 -4.27 -2.85
C LEU A 28 -2.30 -3.04 -3.42
N LEU A 29 -2.59 -3.06 -4.70
CA LEU A 29 -3.26 -1.95 -5.40
C LEU A 29 -4.66 -2.39 -5.81
N ALA A 30 -5.67 -1.73 -5.25
CA ALA A 30 -7.07 -1.97 -5.61
C ALA A 30 -7.60 -0.73 -6.34
N GLU A 31 -7.89 -0.89 -7.62
CA GLU A 31 -8.38 0.18 -8.48
C GLU A 31 -9.19 -0.43 -9.61
N ASP A 32 -10.44 0.01 -9.77
CA ASP A 32 -11.34 -0.55 -10.78
C ASP A 32 -11.12 0.02 -12.18
N ASP A 33 -10.58 1.23 -12.30
CA ASP A 33 -10.23 1.81 -13.59
C ASP A 33 -8.96 1.13 -14.11
N ALA A 34 -9.09 0.38 -15.19
CA ALA A 34 -7.97 -0.41 -15.73
C ALA A 34 -6.79 0.46 -16.16
N ALA A 35 -7.06 1.61 -16.76
CA ALA A 35 -5.99 2.51 -17.22
C ALA A 35 -5.23 3.12 -16.04
N LEU A 36 -5.95 3.59 -15.04
CA LEU A 36 -5.33 4.15 -13.83
C LEU A 36 -4.58 3.06 -13.06
N ARG A 37 -5.16 1.88 -12.94
CA ARG A 37 -4.51 0.74 -12.29
C ARG A 37 -3.17 0.43 -12.96
N ARG A 38 -3.17 0.35 -14.29
CA ARG A 38 -1.94 0.06 -15.04
C ARG A 38 -0.90 1.16 -14.88
N TYR A 39 -1.34 2.41 -14.90
CA TYR A 39 -0.46 3.55 -14.69
C TYR A 39 0.25 3.44 -13.34
N ILE A 40 -0.52 3.18 -12.28
CA ILE A 40 0.03 3.07 -10.93
C ILE A 40 0.93 1.84 -10.81
N GLU A 41 0.55 0.70 -11.40
CA GLU A 41 1.39 -0.50 -11.40
C GLU A 41 2.78 -0.21 -11.97
N VAL A 42 2.82 0.39 -13.14
CA VAL A 42 4.10 0.70 -13.81
C VAL A 42 4.93 1.66 -12.96
N LEU A 43 4.29 2.67 -12.42
CA LEU A 43 4.94 3.67 -11.58
C LEU A 43 5.59 3.01 -10.36
N LEU A 44 4.86 2.15 -9.68
CA LEU A 44 5.36 1.48 -8.48
C LEU A 44 6.46 0.46 -8.81
N GLU A 45 6.29 -0.30 -9.87
CA GLU A 45 7.28 -1.27 -10.29
C GLU A 45 8.60 -0.60 -10.67
N ARG A 46 8.54 0.53 -11.36
CA ARG A 46 9.74 1.31 -11.71
C ARG A 46 10.44 1.87 -10.47
N ALA A 47 9.68 2.11 -9.41
CA ALA A 47 10.24 2.60 -8.15
C ALA A 47 10.78 1.47 -7.27
N GLY A 48 10.70 0.22 -7.73
CA GLY A 48 11.25 -0.93 -7.02
C GLY A 48 10.27 -1.70 -6.16
N TYR A 49 8.98 -1.39 -6.25
CA TYR A 49 7.95 -2.12 -5.50
C TYR A 49 7.44 -3.31 -6.29
N LYS A 50 7.07 -4.34 -5.56
CA LYS A 50 6.30 -5.44 -6.10
C LYS A 50 4.82 -5.07 -5.97
N VAL A 51 4.02 -5.36 -6.98
CA VAL A 51 2.61 -4.96 -6.98
C VAL A 51 1.71 -6.17 -7.16
N VAL A 52 0.73 -6.28 -6.28
CA VAL A 52 -0.36 -7.23 -6.43
C VAL A 52 -1.59 -6.37 -6.73
N SER A 53 -2.18 -6.55 -7.91
CA SER A 53 -3.29 -5.73 -8.36
C SER A 53 -4.63 -6.41 -8.18
N ALA A 54 -5.64 -5.62 -7.86
CA ALA A 54 -7.02 -6.07 -7.75
C ALA A 54 -7.93 -5.07 -8.47
N ALA A 55 -8.93 -5.58 -9.17
CA ALA A 55 -9.84 -4.75 -9.94
C ALA A 55 -11.01 -4.22 -9.12
N ASP A 56 -11.22 -4.76 -7.93
CA ASP A 56 -12.26 -4.30 -7.00
C ASP A 56 -11.90 -4.71 -5.57
N GLY A 57 -12.74 -4.31 -4.62
CA GLY A 57 -12.49 -4.60 -3.22
C GLY A 57 -12.58 -6.07 -2.87
N LEU A 58 -13.42 -6.83 -3.57
CA LEU A 58 -13.55 -8.26 -3.31
C LEU A 58 -12.28 -9.01 -3.73
N ASP A 59 -11.75 -8.69 -4.91
CA ASP A 59 -10.48 -9.24 -5.37
C ASP A 59 -9.34 -8.88 -4.41
N ALA A 60 -9.37 -7.64 -3.90
CA ALA A 60 -8.37 -7.19 -2.93
C ALA A 60 -8.44 -8.01 -1.64
N MET A 61 -9.65 -8.27 -1.15
CA MET A 61 -9.82 -9.09 0.05
C MET A 61 -9.27 -10.50 -0.16
N LYS A 62 -9.56 -11.09 -1.31
CA LYS A 62 -9.05 -12.42 -1.67
C LYS A 62 -7.52 -12.43 -1.72
N ALA A 63 -6.93 -11.41 -2.33
CA ALA A 63 -5.47 -11.30 -2.42
C ALA A 63 -4.84 -11.20 -1.02
N LEU A 64 -5.44 -10.43 -0.12
CA LEU A 64 -4.93 -10.28 1.24
C LEU A 64 -4.97 -11.57 2.04
N MET A 65 -5.83 -12.51 1.67
CA MET A 65 -5.90 -13.81 2.33
C MET A 65 -4.82 -14.78 1.87
N THR A 66 -4.17 -14.52 0.75
CA THR A 66 -3.23 -15.46 0.13
C THR A 66 -1.83 -14.90 -0.06
N VAL A 67 -1.67 -13.58 -0.09
CA VAL A 67 -0.39 -12.93 -0.36
C VAL A 67 -0.05 -11.98 0.78
N THR A 68 1.18 -12.00 1.23
CA THR A 68 1.66 -11.04 2.22
C THR A 68 2.04 -9.74 1.53
N VAL A 69 1.43 -8.64 1.97
CA VAL A 69 1.72 -7.31 1.45
C VAL A 69 2.19 -6.40 2.58
N ASP A 70 2.83 -5.29 2.21
CA ASP A 70 3.37 -4.33 3.16
C ASP A 70 2.51 -3.08 3.30
N VAL A 71 1.70 -2.78 2.29
CA VAL A 71 0.84 -1.60 2.27
C VAL A 71 -0.32 -1.84 1.31
N VAL A 72 -1.45 -1.24 1.63
CA VAL A 72 -2.65 -1.27 0.79
C VAL A 72 -2.87 0.12 0.20
N VAL A 73 -2.97 0.20 -1.12
CA VAL A 73 -3.36 1.41 -1.84
C VAL A 73 -4.67 1.10 -2.53
N THR A 74 -5.74 1.77 -2.14
CA THR A 74 -7.07 1.45 -2.67
C THR A 74 -7.85 2.69 -3.04
N ASP A 75 -8.59 2.60 -4.14
CA ASP A 75 -9.62 3.58 -4.46
C ASP A 75 -10.72 3.51 -3.41
N ALA A 76 -11.34 4.64 -3.13
CA ALA A 76 -12.43 4.74 -2.17
C ALA A 76 -13.71 4.10 -2.69
N VAL A 77 -14.00 4.29 -3.97
CA VAL A 77 -15.23 3.83 -4.59
C VAL A 77 -14.93 2.81 -5.67
N MET A 78 -15.40 1.59 -5.48
CA MET A 78 -15.22 0.49 -6.40
C MET A 78 -16.46 -0.39 -6.41
N PRO A 79 -16.68 -1.17 -7.49
CA PRO A 79 -17.79 -2.14 -7.51
C PRO A 79 -17.60 -3.23 -6.45
N ASN A 80 -18.70 -3.84 -6.06
CA ASN A 80 -18.81 -4.96 -5.12
C ASN A 80 -18.44 -4.58 -3.70
N VAL A 81 -17.19 -4.31 -3.42
CA VAL A 81 -16.69 -3.88 -2.11
C VAL A 81 -15.92 -2.58 -2.31
N SER A 82 -16.34 -1.53 -1.61
CA SER A 82 -15.68 -0.23 -1.68
C SER A 82 -14.34 -0.24 -0.95
N GLY A 83 -13.53 0.81 -1.18
CA GLY A 83 -12.29 0.97 -0.43
C GLY A 83 -12.53 1.14 1.08
N TYR A 84 -13.63 1.76 1.46
CA TYR A 84 -14.00 1.90 2.88
C TYR A 84 -14.32 0.55 3.50
N GLU A 85 -15.06 -0.29 2.78
CA GLU A 85 -15.36 -1.64 3.24
C GLU A 85 -14.11 -2.50 3.32
N LEU A 86 -13.20 -2.33 2.37
CA LEU A 86 -11.90 -3.01 2.40
C LEU A 86 -11.10 -2.58 3.63
N CYS A 87 -11.11 -1.29 3.96
CA CYS A 87 -10.45 -0.79 5.17
C CYS A 87 -11.02 -1.43 6.42
N ARG A 88 -12.34 -1.51 6.53
CA ARG A 88 -12.99 -2.17 7.67
C ARG A 88 -12.60 -3.63 7.77
N PHE A 89 -12.55 -4.32 6.65
CA PHE A 89 -12.10 -5.70 6.59
C PHE A 89 -10.68 -5.85 7.15
N VAL A 90 -9.76 -5.03 6.68
CA VAL A 90 -8.36 -5.05 7.13
C VAL A 90 -8.27 -4.77 8.64
N ARG A 91 -8.97 -3.75 9.12
CA ARG A 91 -8.91 -3.37 10.54
C ARG A 91 -9.59 -4.39 11.45
N SER A 92 -10.54 -5.16 10.94
CA SER A 92 -11.21 -6.21 11.70
C SER A 92 -10.40 -7.50 11.76
N SER A 93 -9.44 -7.68 10.88
CA SER A 93 -8.65 -8.89 10.80
C SER A 93 -7.45 -8.80 11.73
N GLN A 94 -7.31 -9.79 12.61
CA GLN A 94 -6.19 -9.83 13.55
C GLN A 94 -4.84 -9.87 12.85
N HIS A 95 -4.77 -10.51 11.69
CA HIS A 95 -3.53 -10.63 10.93
C HIS A 95 -3.23 -9.46 10.03
N LEU A 96 -4.23 -8.65 9.67
CA LEU A 96 -4.10 -7.60 8.67
C LEU A 96 -4.20 -6.19 9.26
N ARG A 97 -4.72 -6.05 10.48
CA ARG A 97 -5.05 -4.72 11.03
C ARG A 97 -3.86 -3.79 11.21
N HIS A 98 -2.65 -4.30 11.13
CA HIS A 98 -1.43 -3.50 11.23
C HIS A 98 -1.04 -2.87 9.89
N LEU A 99 -1.64 -3.30 8.78
CA LEU A 99 -1.24 -2.82 7.46
C LEU A 99 -1.54 -1.34 7.29
N PRO A 100 -0.57 -0.55 6.80
CA PRO A 100 -0.86 0.83 6.39
C PRO A 100 -1.80 0.83 5.20
N ILE A 101 -2.74 1.77 5.19
CA ILE A 101 -3.71 1.92 4.11
C ILE A 101 -3.65 3.34 3.60
N ILE A 102 -3.50 3.47 2.29
CA ILE A 102 -3.59 4.74 1.57
C ILE A 102 -4.86 4.71 0.74
N LEU A 103 -5.74 5.67 0.96
CA LEU A 103 -6.99 5.77 0.24
C LEU A 103 -6.88 6.81 -0.87
N LEU A 104 -7.24 6.41 -2.09
CA LEU A 104 -7.28 7.30 -3.24
C LEU A 104 -8.72 7.75 -3.44
N SER A 105 -8.95 9.06 -3.54
CA SER A 105 -10.31 9.56 -3.66
C SER A 105 -10.39 10.81 -4.50
N GLY A 106 -11.42 10.88 -5.36
CA GLY A 106 -11.77 12.10 -6.06
C GLY A 106 -12.68 13.02 -5.24
N LEU A 107 -13.10 12.56 -4.06
CA LEU A 107 -14.01 13.29 -3.20
C LEU A 107 -13.29 13.85 -1.98
N ASP A 108 -13.94 14.81 -1.31
CA ASP A 108 -13.43 15.41 -0.10
C ASP A 108 -13.31 14.33 1.00
N PRO A 109 -12.14 14.18 1.62
CA PRO A 109 -11.94 13.20 2.68
C PRO A 109 -12.72 13.47 3.96
N LYS A 110 -13.42 14.60 4.08
CA LYS A 110 -14.24 14.92 5.25
C LYS A 110 -15.27 13.86 5.60
N ASN A 111 -15.74 13.13 4.59
CA ASN A 111 -16.73 12.07 4.78
C ASN A 111 -16.11 10.69 4.95
N ALA A 112 -14.79 10.61 4.97
CA ALA A 112 -14.10 9.35 5.13
C ALA A 112 -14.00 8.97 6.60
N GLU A 113 -13.98 7.68 6.86
CA GLU A 113 -13.71 7.15 8.20
C GLU A 113 -12.20 7.23 8.42
N THR A 114 -11.73 8.43 8.81
CA THR A 114 -10.33 8.77 8.80
C THR A 114 -9.47 7.96 9.75
N GLU A 115 -10.06 7.45 10.83
CA GLU A 115 -9.32 6.64 11.79
C GLU A 115 -8.91 5.28 11.23
N GLN A 116 -9.47 4.87 10.09
CA GLN A 116 -9.19 3.56 9.51
C GLN A 116 -8.10 3.58 8.45
N VAL A 117 -7.70 4.76 7.99
CA VAL A 117 -6.67 4.87 6.97
C VAL A 117 -5.48 5.67 7.50
N ASN A 118 -4.32 5.41 6.93
CA ASN A 118 -3.09 6.08 7.31
C ASN A 118 -2.86 7.36 6.50
N ALA A 119 -3.41 7.41 5.30
CA ALA A 119 -3.27 8.59 4.44
C ALA A 119 -4.34 8.62 3.36
N PHE A 120 -4.63 9.83 2.90
CA PHE A 120 -5.51 10.09 1.76
C PHE A 120 -4.70 10.74 0.66
N LEU A 121 -4.95 10.35 -0.58
CA LEU A 121 -4.44 11.04 -1.73
C LEU A 121 -5.59 11.43 -2.64
N ALA A 122 -5.66 12.71 -2.99
CA ALA A 122 -6.68 13.19 -3.90
C ALA A 122 -6.31 12.85 -5.34
N LYS A 123 -7.30 12.46 -6.13
CA LYS A 123 -7.13 12.30 -7.58
C LYS A 123 -7.17 13.67 -8.24
N PRO A 124 -6.37 13.92 -9.27
CA PRO A 124 -5.46 13.00 -9.95
C PRO A 124 -4.18 12.72 -9.16
N ILE A 125 -3.70 11.47 -9.24
CA ILE A 125 -2.55 11.02 -8.48
C ILE A 125 -1.27 11.39 -9.23
N THR A 126 -0.32 12.01 -8.53
CA THR A 126 1.01 12.25 -9.10
C THR A 126 2.00 11.20 -8.61
N PRO A 127 3.00 10.84 -9.42
CA PRO A 127 4.03 9.88 -8.99
C PRO A 127 4.70 10.30 -7.69
N GLU A 128 5.05 11.57 -7.57
CA GLU A 128 5.76 12.10 -6.40
C GLU A 128 4.93 11.95 -5.14
N SER A 129 3.64 12.29 -5.20
CA SER A 129 2.76 12.24 -4.03
C SER A 129 2.53 10.80 -3.58
N LEU A 130 2.33 9.88 -4.51
CA LEU A 130 2.11 8.48 -4.17
C LEU A 130 3.36 7.83 -3.57
N LEU A 131 4.51 8.02 -4.20
CA LEU A 131 5.75 7.43 -3.70
C LEU A 131 6.15 8.01 -2.35
N ALA A 132 5.99 9.31 -2.16
CA ALA A 132 6.27 9.96 -0.87
C ALA A 132 5.34 9.42 0.22
N CYS A 133 4.07 9.21 -0.11
CA CYS A 133 3.09 8.69 0.82
C CYS A 133 3.41 7.25 1.25
N ILE A 134 3.77 6.41 0.29
CA ILE A 134 4.15 5.02 0.59
C ILE A 134 5.38 4.99 1.49
N ARG A 135 6.40 5.77 1.18
CA ARG A 135 7.60 5.83 2.01
C ARG A 135 7.28 6.27 3.44
N LYS A 136 6.35 7.22 3.58
CA LYS A 136 5.97 7.75 4.88
C LYS A 136 5.22 6.71 5.72
N VAL A 137 4.27 5.99 5.14
CA VAL A 137 3.44 5.05 5.90
C VAL A 137 4.13 3.72 6.14
N CYS A 138 5.13 3.37 5.37
CA CYS A 138 5.88 2.12 5.49
C CYS A 138 7.14 2.23 6.33
N VAL A 139 7.30 3.30 7.07
CA VAL A 139 8.48 3.50 7.92
C VAL A 139 8.54 2.49 9.06
#